data_acf810d3b7916e49e7f5e7a4d591c3e3
#
_entry.id   acf810d3b7916e49e7f5e7a4d591c3e3
#
_cell.length_a   1.000
_cell.length_b   1.000
_cell.length_c   1.000
_cell.angle_alpha   90.00
_cell.angle_beta   90.00
_cell.angle_gamma   90.00
#
_symmetry.space_group_name_H-M   'P 1'
#
loop_
_entity.id
_entity.type
_entity.pdbx_description
1 polymer ?
#
loop_
_entity_poly.entity_id
_entity_poly.type
_entity_poly.pdbx_seq_one_letter_code
_entity_poly.pdbx_strand_id
1 'polypeptide(L)'
;REVNTIADYMTADTKMPPYLPFPRFLMEADLALATKLVYAVLLDRAQLSQANGWADDNGQIYIVFPIVEIANAIDRSPMTVKNALNELETAGLIERKRRGQSQPNRIFVKIPDGQDIVRLMDKKLSSRRTENCPPDGQKTIPLMDRKLSTNNLTSNLSELPYGREGAC
;
A
#
# COMPACT_ATOMS: atom_id res chain seq x y z
N ARG A 1 15.30 1.54 -39.23
CA ARG A 1 14.74 0.81 -38.05
C ARG A 1 13.55 1.61 -37.58
N GLU A 2 12.35 1.16 -37.90
CA GLU A 2 11.13 1.72 -37.33
C GLU A 2 11.16 1.49 -35.85
N VAL A 3 11.27 2.57 -35.08
CA VAL A 3 11.11 2.53 -33.63
C VAL A 3 9.62 2.37 -33.41
N ASN A 4 9.21 1.16 -33.04
CA ASN A 4 7.81 0.88 -32.68
C ASN A 4 7.51 1.62 -31.38
N THR A 5 7.07 2.89 -31.50
CA THR A 5 6.77 3.74 -30.36
C THR A 5 5.41 3.29 -29.83
N ILE A 6 5.40 2.65 -28.65
CA ILE A 6 4.19 2.15 -28.00
C ILE A 6 3.31 3.31 -27.48
N ALA A 7 3.90 4.50 -27.32
CA ALA A 7 3.20 5.68 -26.84
C ALA A 7 3.67 6.94 -27.57
N ASP A 8 2.74 7.84 -27.83
CA ASP A 8 2.98 9.15 -28.40
C ASP A 8 2.84 10.26 -27.34
N TYR A 9 3.35 11.45 -27.63
CA TYR A 9 3.21 12.59 -26.71
C TYR A 9 1.74 13.03 -26.65
N MET A 10 1.30 13.42 -25.44
CA MET A 10 -0.02 14.00 -25.27
C MET A 10 -0.06 15.40 -25.86
N THR A 11 -1.02 15.64 -26.74
CA THR A 11 -1.28 16.93 -27.38
C THR A 11 -2.61 17.51 -26.90
N ALA A 12 -2.92 18.76 -27.30
CA ALA A 12 -4.19 19.42 -26.92
C ALA A 12 -5.42 18.65 -27.38
N ASP A 13 -5.32 17.91 -28.48
CA ASP A 13 -6.42 17.15 -29.08
C ASP A 13 -6.45 15.68 -28.70
N THR A 14 -5.52 15.24 -27.84
CA THR A 14 -5.43 13.84 -27.43
C THR A 14 -6.63 13.45 -26.55
N LYS A 15 -7.41 12.47 -26.99
CA LYS A 15 -8.51 11.91 -26.22
C LYS A 15 -7.93 11.01 -25.12
N MET A 16 -8.35 11.25 -23.87
CA MET A 16 -7.96 10.40 -22.76
C MET A 16 -8.50 8.98 -22.95
N PRO A 17 -7.66 7.94 -22.75
CA PRO A 17 -8.14 6.57 -22.72
C PRO A 17 -9.07 6.35 -21.53
N PRO A 18 -9.86 5.26 -21.52
CA PRO A 18 -10.62 4.87 -20.33
C PRO A 18 -9.71 4.79 -19.11
N TYR A 19 -10.14 5.37 -18.01
CA TYR A 19 -9.36 5.42 -16.78
C TYR A 19 -10.17 4.96 -15.58
N LEU A 20 -9.49 4.42 -14.58
CA LEU A 20 -10.07 4.04 -13.30
C LEU A 20 -10.19 5.28 -12.40
N PRO A 21 -11.36 5.58 -11.81
CA PRO A 21 -11.50 6.69 -10.88
C PRO A 21 -10.68 6.42 -9.61
N PHE A 22 -9.71 7.27 -9.34
CA PHE A 22 -8.88 7.20 -8.15
C PHE A 22 -9.04 8.48 -7.31
N PRO A 23 -9.92 8.47 -6.28
CA PRO A 23 -10.17 9.64 -5.45
C PRO A 23 -8.91 10.15 -4.74
N ARG A 24 -8.71 11.46 -4.70
CA ARG A 24 -7.50 12.08 -4.15
C ARG A 24 -7.28 11.75 -2.67
N PHE A 25 -8.34 11.64 -1.87
CA PHE A 25 -8.22 11.29 -0.46
C PHE A 25 -7.48 9.96 -0.21
N LEU A 26 -7.55 9.02 -1.16
CA LEU A 26 -6.81 7.76 -1.06
C LEU A 26 -5.29 7.95 -1.09
N MET A 27 -4.79 9.02 -1.71
CA MET A 27 -3.35 9.31 -1.70
C MET A 27 -2.85 9.61 -0.29
N GLU A 28 -3.68 10.26 0.49
CA GLU A 28 -3.36 10.74 1.83
C GLU A 28 -3.78 9.75 2.92
N ALA A 29 -4.76 8.89 2.64
CA ALA A 29 -5.24 7.87 3.57
C ALA A 29 -4.12 6.87 3.94
N ASP A 30 -4.07 6.47 5.21
CA ASP A 30 -3.13 5.46 5.72
C ASP A 30 -3.67 4.04 5.45
N LEU A 31 -3.64 3.65 4.18
CA LEU A 31 -4.09 2.37 3.67
C LEU A 31 -2.99 1.73 2.83
N ALA A 32 -2.91 0.42 2.82
CA ALA A 32 -2.02 -0.32 1.93
C ALA A 32 -2.32 0.01 0.45
N LEU A 33 -1.30 0.03 -0.41
CA LEU A 33 -1.50 0.35 -1.83
C LEU A 33 -2.51 -0.58 -2.51
N ALA A 34 -2.46 -1.88 -2.21
CA ALA A 34 -3.42 -2.85 -2.73
C ALA A 34 -4.86 -2.49 -2.29
N THR A 35 -5.04 -2.04 -1.06
CA THR A 35 -6.33 -1.60 -0.50
C THR A 35 -6.87 -0.38 -1.23
N LYS A 36 -6.01 0.59 -1.55
CA LYS A 36 -6.36 1.77 -2.34
C LYS A 36 -6.82 1.38 -3.76
N LEU A 37 -6.11 0.44 -4.40
CA LEU A 37 -6.48 -0.08 -5.72
C LEU A 37 -7.81 -0.84 -5.67
N VAL A 38 -8.02 -1.69 -4.65
CA VAL A 38 -9.29 -2.39 -4.46
C VAL A 38 -10.45 -1.39 -4.36
N TYR A 39 -10.30 -0.33 -3.55
CA TYR A 39 -11.34 0.68 -3.43
C TYR A 39 -11.65 1.38 -4.76
N ALA A 40 -10.62 1.74 -5.54
CA ALA A 40 -10.80 2.36 -6.86
C ALA A 40 -11.57 1.45 -7.82
N VAL A 41 -11.24 0.15 -7.86
CA VAL A 41 -11.95 -0.86 -8.67
C VAL A 41 -13.39 -1.05 -8.20
N LEU A 42 -13.63 -1.04 -6.87
CA LEU A 42 -14.99 -1.11 -6.34
C LEU A 42 -15.80 0.14 -6.68
N LEU A 43 -15.19 1.32 -6.64
CA LEU A 43 -15.85 2.58 -6.98
C LEU A 43 -16.26 2.61 -8.47
N ASP A 44 -15.39 2.17 -9.37
CA ASP A 44 -15.70 2.05 -10.79
C ASP A 44 -16.90 1.12 -11.03
N ARG A 45 -16.89 -0.05 -10.35
CA ARG A 45 -18.02 -0.99 -10.44
C ARG A 45 -19.29 -0.43 -9.84
N ALA A 46 -19.20 0.38 -8.77
CA ALA A 46 -20.35 1.05 -8.17
C ALA A 46 -20.97 2.09 -9.11
N GLN A 47 -20.18 2.81 -9.90
CA GLN A 47 -20.68 3.73 -10.93
C GLN A 47 -21.46 2.97 -12.02
N LEU A 48 -20.96 1.81 -12.46
CA LEU A 48 -21.71 0.95 -13.40
C LEU A 48 -23.01 0.43 -12.79
N SER A 49 -22.99 0.02 -11.50
CA SER A 49 -24.20 -0.41 -10.79
C SER A 49 -25.21 0.74 -10.68
N GLN A 50 -24.75 1.95 -10.42
CA GLN A 50 -25.57 3.16 -10.38
C GLN A 50 -26.23 3.44 -11.73
N ALA A 51 -25.47 3.36 -12.82
CA ALA A 51 -25.98 3.54 -14.17
C ALA A 51 -27.03 2.48 -14.54
N ASN A 52 -26.91 1.26 -14.02
CA ASN A 52 -27.84 0.16 -14.23
C ASN A 52 -29.03 0.15 -13.22
N GLY A 53 -29.07 1.09 -12.27
CA GLY A 53 -30.13 1.18 -11.26
C GLY A 53 -30.10 0.05 -10.22
N TRP A 54 -28.93 -0.56 -9.93
CA TRP A 54 -28.78 -1.59 -8.92
C TRP A 54 -28.72 -1.00 -7.53
N ALA A 55 -29.89 -0.75 -6.96
CA ALA A 55 -30.08 -0.25 -5.61
C ALA A 55 -30.77 -1.28 -4.73
N ASP A 56 -30.59 -1.21 -3.42
CA ASP A 56 -31.38 -1.93 -2.44
C ASP A 56 -32.70 -1.20 -2.13
N ASP A 57 -33.50 -1.76 -1.23
CA ASP A 57 -34.81 -1.20 -0.83
C ASP A 57 -34.70 0.20 -0.19
N ASN A 58 -33.50 0.59 0.25
CA ASN A 58 -33.19 1.91 0.82
C ASN A 58 -32.60 2.87 -0.22
N GLY A 59 -32.53 2.46 -1.49
CA GLY A 59 -31.90 3.27 -2.56
C GLY A 59 -30.37 3.26 -2.52
N GLN A 60 -29.74 2.42 -1.72
CA GLN A 60 -28.28 2.33 -1.63
C GLN A 60 -27.72 1.48 -2.77
N ILE A 61 -26.77 2.02 -3.52
CA ILE A 61 -26.12 1.30 -4.61
C ILE A 61 -25.24 0.18 -4.04
N TYR A 62 -25.44 -1.03 -4.55
CA TYR A 62 -24.62 -2.19 -4.20
C TYR A 62 -23.93 -2.79 -5.42
N ILE A 63 -22.84 -3.45 -5.17
CA ILE A 63 -22.12 -4.25 -6.15
C ILE A 63 -22.04 -5.70 -5.69
N VAL A 64 -22.06 -6.58 -6.69
CA VAL A 64 -21.76 -8.01 -6.50
C VAL A 64 -20.48 -8.27 -7.28
N PHE A 65 -19.38 -8.46 -6.54
CA PHE A 65 -18.08 -8.63 -7.16
C PHE A 65 -17.30 -9.74 -6.43
N PRO A 66 -17.11 -10.90 -7.08
CA PRO A 66 -16.39 -12.03 -6.50
C PRO A 66 -14.92 -11.65 -6.22
N ILE A 67 -14.37 -12.15 -5.11
CA ILE A 67 -12.99 -11.86 -4.69
C ILE A 67 -11.98 -12.24 -5.78
N VAL A 68 -12.24 -13.34 -6.50
CA VAL A 68 -11.34 -13.79 -7.58
C VAL A 68 -11.29 -12.78 -8.72
N GLU A 69 -12.42 -12.19 -9.09
CA GLU A 69 -12.49 -11.17 -10.15
C GLU A 69 -11.79 -9.88 -9.72
N ILE A 70 -11.94 -9.47 -8.45
CA ILE A 70 -11.18 -8.32 -7.91
C ILE A 70 -9.68 -8.63 -7.93
N ALA A 71 -9.28 -9.83 -7.54
CA ALA A 71 -7.89 -10.26 -7.52
C ALA A 71 -7.27 -10.21 -8.92
N ASN A 72 -8.00 -10.68 -9.93
CA ASN A 72 -7.56 -10.61 -11.32
C ASN A 72 -7.47 -9.17 -11.83
N ALA A 73 -8.42 -8.29 -11.43
CA ALA A 73 -8.45 -6.89 -11.88
C ALA A 73 -7.23 -6.08 -11.38
N ILE A 74 -6.69 -6.42 -10.20
CA ILE A 74 -5.54 -5.72 -9.61
C ILE A 74 -4.23 -6.52 -9.68
N ASP A 75 -4.23 -7.69 -10.32
CA ASP A 75 -3.10 -8.63 -10.40
C ASP A 75 -2.51 -8.95 -9.02
N ARG A 76 -3.35 -9.42 -8.12
CA ARG A 76 -2.97 -9.79 -6.74
C ARG A 76 -3.67 -11.08 -6.31
N SER A 77 -3.14 -11.70 -5.26
CA SER A 77 -3.72 -12.92 -4.71
C SER A 77 -5.10 -12.67 -4.07
N PRO A 78 -6.01 -13.66 -4.07
CA PRO A 78 -7.29 -13.56 -3.37
C PRO A 78 -7.16 -13.27 -1.88
N MET A 79 -6.06 -13.69 -1.24
CA MET A 79 -5.78 -13.39 0.16
C MET A 79 -5.48 -11.90 0.36
N THR A 80 -4.70 -11.29 -0.53
CA THR A 80 -4.43 -9.85 -0.52
C THR A 80 -5.74 -9.06 -0.63
N VAL A 81 -6.65 -9.48 -1.52
CA VAL A 81 -7.96 -8.84 -1.67
C VAL A 81 -8.82 -8.99 -0.42
N LYS A 82 -8.84 -10.19 0.22
CA LYS A 82 -9.56 -10.39 1.49
C LYS A 82 -9.06 -9.43 2.58
N ASN A 83 -7.75 -9.30 2.72
CA ASN A 83 -7.14 -8.38 3.69
C ASN A 83 -7.48 -6.93 3.36
N ALA A 84 -7.39 -6.54 2.09
CA ALA A 84 -7.77 -5.21 1.62
C ALA A 84 -9.24 -4.89 1.90
N LEU A 85 -10.16 -5.82 1.65
CA LEU A 85 -11.58 -5.64 1.96
C LEU A 85 -11.83 -5.50 3.47
N ASN A 86 -11.12 -6.24 4.32
CA ASN A 86 -11.21 -6.11 5.77
C ASN A 86 -10.69 -4.74 6.24
N GLU A 87 -9.58 -4.28 5.66
CA GLU A 87 -9.01 -2.96 5.94
C GLU A 87 -9.96 -1.84 5.53
N LEU A 88 -10.57 -1.91 4.34
CA LEU A 88 -11.58 -0.95 3.87
C LEU A 88 -12.82 -0.91 4.76
N GLU A 89 -13.29 -2.07 5.23
CA GLU A 89 -14.43 -2.16 6.15
C GLU A 89 -14.09 -1.55 7.52
N THR A 90 -12.88 -1.82 8.04
CA THR A 90 -12.38 -1.22 9.28
C THR A 90 -12.20 0.31 9.15
N ALA A 91 -11.81 0.78 7.97
CA ALA A 91 -11.72 2.21 7.65
C ALA A 91 -13.09 2.87 7.45
N GLY A 92 -14.18 2.09 7.36
CA GLY A 92 -15.53 2.58 7.14
C GLY A 92 -15.83 2.99 5.68
N LEU A 93 -14.95 2.64 4.74
CA LEU A 93 -15.08 2.97 3.32
C LEU A 93 -15.99 2.03 2.53
N ILE A 94 -16.21 0.84 3.06
CA ILE A 94 -17.16 -0.13 2.49
C ILE A 94 -17.98 -0.79 3.60
N GLU A 95 -19.09 -1.37 3.20
CA GLU A 95 -19.92 -2.26 4.04
C GLU A 95 -20.26 -3.51 3.25
N ARG A 96 -20.08 -4.70 3.87
CA ARG A 96 -20.39 -5.98 3.24
C ARG A 96 -21.60 -6.62 3.89
N LYS A 97 -22.68 -6.83 3.13
CA LYS A 97 -23.88 -7.52 3.61
C LYS A 97 -23.98 -8.93 3.01
N ARG A 98 -24.04 -9.93 3.87
CA ARG A 98 -24.26 -11.33 3.46
C ARG A 98 -25.72 -11.54 3.09
N ARG A 99 -25.96 -12.27 1.98
CA ARG A 99 -27.32 -12.58 1.52
C ARG A 99 -27.77 -14.02 1.86
N GLY A 100 -27.03 -14.75 2.69
CA GLY A 100 -27.32 -16.16 3.03
C GLY A 100 -26.31 -17.14 2.42
N GLN A 101 -26.59 -18.45 2.58
CA GLN A 101 -25.75 -19.49 2.01
C GLN A 101 -25.85 -19.48 0.48
N SER A 102 -24.71 -19.63 -0.20
CA SER A 102 -24.59 -19.74 -1.67
C SER A 102 -24.86 -18.45 -2.46
N GLN A 103 -25.12 -17.31 -1.84
CA GLN A 103 -25.25 -16.05 -2.57
C GLN A 103 -24.01 -15.15 -2.35
N PRO A 104 -23.51 -14.49 -3.42
CA PRO A 104 -22.40 -13.56 -3.28
C PRO A 104 -22.79 -12.38 -2.39
N ASN A 105 -21.85 -11.92 -1.58
CA ASN A 105 -22.04 -10.76 -0.71
C ASN A 105 -22.33 -9.51 -1.54
N ARG A 106 -23.21 -8.66 -1.05
CA ARG A 106 -23.36 -7.29 -1.55
C ARG A 106 -22.30 -6.41 -0.87
N ILE A 107 -21.63 -5.60 -1.67
CA ILE A 107 -20.65 -4.63 -1.20
C ILE A 107 -21.23 -3.24 -1.49
N PHE A 108 -21.32 -2.41 -0.46
CA PHE A 108 -21.73 -1.00 -0.54
C PHE A 108 -20.48 -0.15 -0.40
N VAL A 109 -20.22 0.70 -1.40
CA VAL A 109 -19.11 1.63 -1.38
C VAL A 109 -19.58 2.92 -0.72
N LYS A 110 -18.86 3.37 0.31
CA LYS A 110 -19.13 4.62 1.01
C LYS A 110 -18.15 5.69 0.53
N ILE A 111 -18.66 6.86 0.24
CA ILE A 111 -17.84 8.02 -0.11
C ILE A 111 -17.68 8.85 1.16
N PRO A 112 -16.47 9.01 1.69
CA PRO A 112 -16.24 9.78 2.90
C PRO A 112 -16.54 11.26 2.66
N ASP A 113 -17.13 11.91 3.64
CA ASP A 113 -17.25 13.36 3.64
C ASP A 113 -15.94 14.04 4.08
N GLY A 114 -15.89 15.39 4.07
CA GLY A 114 -14.67 16.12 4.42
C GLY A 114 -14.18 15.84 5.85
N GLN A 115 -15.07 15.54 6.81
CA GLN A 115 -14.70 15.24 8.19
C GLN A 115 -14.14 13.82 8.34
N ASP A 116 -14.70 12.86 7.61
CA ASP A 116 -14.22 11.49 7.60
C ASP A 116 -12.87 11.37 6.92
N ILE A 117 -12.61 12.21 5.90
CA ILE A 117 -11.28 12.29 5.26
C ILE A 117 -10.23 12.70 6.29
N VAL A 118 -10.48 13.71 7.12
CA VAL A 118 -9.55 14.14 8.18
C VAL A 118 -9.26 12.99 9.15
N ARG A 119 -10.25 12.24 9.57
CA ARG A 119 -10.08 11.06 10.46
C ARG A 119 -9.24 9.95 9.83
N LEU A 120 -9.36 9.74 8.52
CA LEU A 120 -8.54 8.76 7.78
C LEU A 120 -7.07 9.19 7.69
N MET A 121 -6.80 10.51 7.72
CA MET A 121 -5.45 11.07 7.74
C MET A 121 -4.82 11.04 9.12
N ASP A 122 -5.60 11.30 10.19
CA ASP A 122 -5.11 11.38 11.57
C ASP A 122 -4.62 10.03 12.10
N LYS A 123 -5.15 8.91 11.61
CA LYS A 123 -4.64 7.56 11.93
C LYS A 123 -3.17 7.41 11.56
N LYS A 124 -2.69 8.12 10.53
CA LYS A 124 -1.29 8.11 10.10
C LYS A 124 -0.33 8.76 11.10
N LEU A 125 -0.79 9.76 11.86
CA LEU A 125 0.02 10.42 12.89
C LEU A 125 0.12 9.59 14.17
N SER A 126 -0.93 8.85 14.52
CA SER A 126 -0.98 8.06 15.75
C SER A 126 -0.18 6.75 15.66
N SER A 127 -0.11 6.11 14.50
CA SER A 127 0.61 4.84 14.33
C SER A 127 2.14 5.01 14.22
N ARG A 128 2.65 6.23 14.00
CA ARG A 128 4.10 6.50 13.95
C ARG A 128 4.75 6.73 15.33
N ARG A 129 3.97 6.72 16.42
CA ARG A 129 4.48 7.13 17.74
C ARG A 129 4.75 6.00 18.73
N THR A 130 4.63 4.75 18.37
CA THR A 130 4.94 3.66 19.31
C THR A 130 5.50 2.46 18.56
N GLU A 131 6.80 2.48 18.31
CA GLU A 131 7.64 1.29 18.33
C GLU A 131 9.07 1.73 18.04
N ASN A 132 9.80 2.01 19.10
CA ASN A 132 11.24 1.92 19.30
C ASN A 132 11.77 3.05 20.19
N CYS A 133 11.29 3.09 21.43
CA CYS A 133 12.11 3.54 22.54
C CYS A 133 12.26 2.34 23.50
N PRO A 134 13.42 1.71 23.60
CA PRO A 134 13.69 0.83 24.72
C PRO A 134 13.69 1.69 25.99
N PRO A 135 13.06 1.22 27.08
CA PRO A 135 13.12 1.92 28.35
C PRO A 135 14.59 1.96 28.78
N ASP A 136 15.04 3.18 29.05
CA ASP A 136 16.35 3.49 29.62
C ASP A 136 16.52 2.72 30.93
N GLY A 137 17.09 1.53 30.83
CA GLY A 137 17.52 0.72 31.95
C GLY A 137 18.98 1.00 32.18
N GLN A 138 19.27 1.88 33.14
CA GLN A 138 20.58 1.99 33.78
C GLN A 138 21.09 0.59 34.15
N LYS A 139 21.99 0.04 33.35
CA LYS A 139 22.86 -1.04 33.79
C LYS A 139 24.17 -0.42 34.28
N THR A 140 24.25 -0.23 35.57
CA THR A 140 25.49 -0.11 36.31
C THR A 140 26.44 -1.22 35.88
N ILE A 141 27.58 -0.82 35.37
CA ILE A 141 28.69 -1.68 35.01
C ILE A 141 29.42 -2.04 36.31
N PRO A 142 29.54 -3.32 36.71
CA PRO A 142 30.50 -3.70 37.76
C PRO A 142 31.91 -3.64 37.14
N LEU A 143 32.76 -2.89 37.79
CA LEU A 143 34.20 -2.90 37.58
C LEU A 143 34.70 -4.30 37.93
N MET A 144 35.23 -5.05 37.00
CA MET A 144 36.06 -6.23 37.28
C MET A 144 37.36 -6.16 36.48
N ASP A 145 38.36 -5.97 37.30
CA ASP A 145 39.78 -6.27 37.25
C ASP A 145 40.42 -6.74 35.93
N ARG A 146 41.47 -5.95 35.70
CA ARG A 146 42.61 -6.25 34.87
C ARG A 146 43.23 -7.61 35.22
N LYS A 147 43.40 -8.46 34.23
CA LYS A 147 44.57 -9.32 34.13
C LYS A 147 45.19 -9.18 32.76
N LEU A 148 46.38 -8.57 32.79
CA LEU A 148 47.37 -8.64 31.74
C LEU A 148 47.77 -10.09 31.51
N SER A 149 47.80 -10.49 30.25
CA SER A 149 48.71 -11.56 29.81
C SER A 149 49.29 -11.14 28.45
N THR A 150 50.54 -10.82 28.54
CA THR A 150 51.50 -10.66 27.43
C THR A 150 51.75 -12.01 26.80
N ASN A 151 51.78 -12.08 25.48
CA ASN A 151 52.86 -12.74 24.72
C ASN A 151 52.49 -12.69 23.22
N ASN A 152 53.33 -11.99 22.54
CA ASN A 152 54.36 -12.30 21.53
C ASN A 152 53.88 -12.46 20.10
N LEU A 153 54.31 -11.45 19.35
CA LEU A 153 55.34 -11.51 18.25
C LEU A 153 55.07 -12.56 17.16
N THR A 154 54.91 -12.16 15.97
CA THR A 154 55.91 -11.87 14.91
C THR A 154 55.20 -11.53 13.60
N SER A 155 55.49 -10.37 13.09
CA SER A 155 56.09 -10.10 11.77
C SER A 155 55.58 -10.89 10.55
N ASN A 156 55.01 -10.16 9.58
CA ASN A 156 55.68 -10.05 8.29
C ASN A 156 55.10 -8.91 7.47
N LEU A 157 55.98 -7.97 7.22
CA LEU A 157 55.97 -7.00 6.14
C LEU A 157 56.24 -7.72 4.83
N SER A 158 55.53 -7.33 3.77
CA SER A 158 56.07 -7.16 2.40
C SER A 158 54.89 -6.80 1.50
N GLU A 159 54.93 -5.64 1.10
CA GLU A 159 55.34 -5.02 -0.13
C GLU A 159 54.22 -4.75 -1.12
N LEU A 160 53.94 -3.43 -1.23
CA LEU A 160 53.38 -2.81 -2.43
C LEU A 160 54.40 -2.81 -3.54
N PRO A 161 53.99 -2.74 -4.79
CA PRO A 161 54.53 -1.68 -5.59
C PRO A 161 53.48 -0.82 -6.31
N TYR A 162 53.74 0.44 -6.22
CA TYR A 162 53.37 1.53 -7.12
C TYR A 162 53.79 1.21 -8.56
N GLY A 163 52.97 1.66 -9.50
CA GLY A 163 53.33 1.71 -10.92
C GLY A 163 52.42 2.75 -11.61
N ARG A 164 52.97 3.87 -11.80
CA ARG A 164 52.62 5.14 -12.48
C ARG A 164 52.50 4.99 -14.00
N GLU A 165 51.71 5.97 -14.56
CA GLU A 165 51.92 6.67 -15.87
C GLU A 165 51.45 5.88 -17.11
N GLY A 166 50.76 6.49 -18.04
CA GLY A 166 50.78 7.79 -18.67
C GLY A 166 49.74 7.93 -19.76
N ALA A 167 49.46 9.14 -19.96
CA ALA A 167 48.91 9.92 -21.02
C ALA A 167 48.97 9.36 -22.46
N CYS A 168 47.90 9.53 -23.18
CA CYS A 168 47.68 10.34 -24.38
C CYS A 168 46.17 10.41 -24.68
#